data_efe4802d2f7c76f7b837e17565f6661e
#
_entry.id   efe4802d2f7c76f7b837e17565f6661e
#
_cell.length_a   1.000
_cell.length_b   1.000
_cell.length_c   1.000
_cell.angle_alpha   90.00
_cell.angle_beta   90.00
_cell.angle_gamma   90.00
#
_symmetry.space_group_name_H-M   'P 1'
#
loop_
_entity.id
_entity.type
_entity.pdbx_description
1 polymer ?
#
loop_
_entity_poly.entity_id
_entity_poly.type
_entity_poly.pdbx_seq_one_letter_code
_entity_poly.pdbx_strand_id
1 'polypeptide(L)'
;MIPTRKSRCALAACAVALGFRVAAVSQDAAATAAGMQVEHATVAPDAIVHPFADGADQADALQRALDALQRGQRLVFAPGRYVVGRSLAVKQANVAISGYGATLIATDPDDQTIEMRGDGTTLAGLTLAGIGATRLTTPASTKVDVTGRGVQVLDVVIDGGASAGIFVFGGQDVAIVGNEVRATLADGIHVTHGALNVLVQGNVVRDTGDDMIAVVSYRNDGAPSGNVLIAGNSLEGNDWGRGVTVVGGADVTIADNIVRGVRTGAGILVAQEDSYRTYDATNVRVARNVVADIQQRASRQAGRAQTGQAAIDLNAGSGAVTRVDVTDNRIVDARFAGVRTLGNVCGVRVSGNRLDAIGGAPIARESRGCAAGQAIAGAANTLNGVALPPPARVGSQAVAFAVSGADETRMPRVRQWLRQVRGRGALAVER
;
A
#
# COMPACT_ATOMS: atom_id res chain seq x y z
N MET A 1 45.31 43.20 -18.64
CA MET A 1 45.64 44.15 -17.56
C MET A 1 44.58 44.02 -16.51
N ILE A 2 44.96 43.51 -15.36
CA ILE A 2 44.16 43.40 -14.11
C ILE A 2 44.18 44.79 -13.45
N PRO A 3 43.12 45.19 -12.67
CA PRO A 3 43.26 44.90 -11.26
C PRO A 3 41.98 44.44 -10.52
N THR A 4 42.28 43.62 -9.57
CA THR A 4 41.56 43.14 -8.37
C THR A 4 41.01 44.29 -7.50
N ARG A 5 39.80 44.08 -6.92
CA ARG A 5 39.44 44.67 -5.60
C ARG A 5 38.71 43.66 -4.74
N LYS A 6 39.38 43.30 -3.66
CA LYS A 6 38.81 42.60 -2.48
C LYS A 6 37.99 43.60 -1.64
N SER A 7 36.82 43.24 -1.21
CA SER A 7 36.14 43.92 -0.09
C SER A 7 35.72 42.86 0.92
N ARG A 8 36.33 42.97 2.08
CA ARG A 8 35.94 42.24 3.34
C ARG A 8 34.74 42.99 3.92
N CYS A 9 33.71 42.27 4.31
CA CYS A 9 32.70 42.80 5.23
C CYS A 9 32.65 41.88 6.48
N ALA A 10 32.75 42.56 7.61
CA ALA A 10 32.88 41.98 8.94
C ALA A 10 31.52 41.46 9.45
N LEU A 11 31.54 40.31 10.15
CA LEU A 11 30.44 39.86 10.97
C LEU A 11 30.35 40.69 12.23
N ALA A 12 29.20 41.28 12.51
CA ALA A 12 28.79 41.76 13.82
C ALA A 12 27.89 40.77 14.49
N ALA A 13 28.36 40.17 15.57
CA ALA A 13 27.58 39.29 16.44
C ALA A 13 26.73 40.15 17.41
N CYS A 14 25.40 40.00 17.35
CA CYS A 14 24.49 40.46 18.39
C CYS A 14 24.13 39.29 19.30
N ALA A 15 24.71 39.27 20.50
CA ALA A 15 24.29 38.39 21.60
C ALA A 15 23.11 39.04 22.33
N VAL A 16 21.95 38.37 22.31
CA VAL A 16 20.81 38.70 23.19
C VAL A 16 20.81 37.69 24.33
N ALA A 17 21.16 38.16 25.52
CA ALA A 17 21.09 37.40 26.75
C ALA A 17 19.64 37.42 27.29
N LEU A 18 18.93 36.29 27.26
CA LEU A 18 17.69 36.07 28.00
C LEU A 18 18.02 35.40 29.34
N GLY A 19 17.88 36.17 30.41
CA GLY A 19 18.02 35.67 31.76
C GLY A 19 16.83 34.80 32.18
N PHE A 20 17.06 33.54 32.43
CA PHE A 20 16.12 32.67 33.13
C PHE A 20 16.36 32.76 34.62
N ARG A 21 15.34 33.25 35.37
CA ARG A 21 15.30 33.15 36.83
C ARG A 21 14.93 31.71 37.20
N VAL A 22 15.85 30.99 37.81
CA VAL A 22 15.60 29.73 38.50
C VAL A 22 14.93 30.03 39.83
N ALA A 23 13.67 29.65 39.97
CA ALA A 23 13.01 29.61 41.27
C ALA A 23 13.44 28.32 41.99
N ALA A 24 14.11 28.46 43.12
CA ALA A 24 14.40 27.34 43.99
C ALA A 24 13.08 26.82 44.61
N VAL A 25 12.72 25.59 44.32
CA VAL A 25 11.69 24.84 45.04
C VAL A 25 12.39 23.96 46.06
N SER A 26 12.05 24.21 47.32
CA SER A 26 12.54 23.51 48.52
C SER A 26 12.25 21.99 48.42
N GLN A 27 13.25 21.23 48.79
CA GLN A 27 13.13 19.79 49.13
C GLN A 27 12.32 19.66 50.42
N ASP A 28 11.22 18.93 50.36
CA ASP A 28 10.71 18.10 51.44
C ASP A 28 9.53 17.26 50.90
N ALA A 29 9.82 16.03 50.50
CA ALA A 29 8.90 14.90 50.55
C ALA A 29 9.72 13.62 50.33
N ALA A 30 10.19 13.06 51.45
CA ALA A 30 10.56 11.65 51.47
C ALA A 30 9.31 10.80 51.26
N ALA A 31 8.98 10.49 50.03
CA ALA A 31 7.99 9.50 49.65
C ALA A 31 8.73 8.26 49.21
N THR A 32 8.55 7.22 49.96
CA THR A 32 8.90 5.81 49.76
C THR A 32 9.03 5.44 48.30
N ALA A 33 10.26 5.29 47.82
CA ALA A 33 10.56 4.57 46.58
C ALA A 33 10.29 3.09 46.84
N ALA A 34 9.04 2.67 46.62
CA ALA A 34 8.77 1.27 46.34
C ALA A 34 9.48 0.97 45.04
N GLY A 35 10.56 0.20 45.12
CA GLY A 35 11.37 -0.16 43.98
C GLY A 35 10.49 -0.89 42.92
N MET A 36 10.13 -0.14 41.89
CA MET A 36 9.71 -0.77 40.65
C MET A 36 10.97 -1.43 40.07
N GLN A 37 11.17 -2.70 40.41
CA GLN A 37 12.08 -3.55 39.65
C GLN A 37 11.49 -3.62 38.25
N VAL A 38 12.08 -2.85 37.33
CA VAL A 38 11.89 -3.08 35.92
C VAL A 38 12.56 -4.45 35.68
N GLU A 39 11.76 -5.52 35.68
CA GLU A 39 12.24 -6.77 35.09
C GLU A 39 12.68 -6.45 33.69
N HIS A 40 13.98 -6.35 33.49
CA HIS A 40 14.54 -6.43 32.14
C HIS A 40 14.21 -7.82 31.63
N ALA A 41 13.09 -7.96 30.91
CA ALA A 41 12.82 -9.16 30.15
C ALA A 41 14.05 -9.40 29.28
N THR A 42 14.84 -10.40 29.62
CA THR A 42 15.96 -10.84 28.81
C THR A 42 15.40 -11.22 27.46
N VAL A 43 15.68 -10.39 26.44
CA VAL A 43 15.29 -10.69 25.07
C VAL A 43 15.99 -11.99 24.71
N ALA A 44 15.23 -13.03 24.39
CA ALA A 44 15.81 -14.30 23.96
C ALA A 44 16.75 -14.06 22.76
N PRO A 45 17.92 -14.70 22.70
CA PRO A 45 18.88 -14.49 21.64
C PRO A 45 18.27 -14.84 20.28
N ASP A 46 18.72 -14.15 19.22
CA ASP A 46 18.32 -14.44 17.86
C ASP A 46 18.68 -15.88 17.46
N ALA A 47 17.78 -16.55 16.75
CA ALA A 47 18.08 -17.80 16.07
C ALA A 47 18.64 -17.48 14.68
N ILE A 48 19.77 -18.08 14.31
CA ILE A 48 20.39 -17.83 13.01
C ILE A 48 20.31 -19.10 12.17
N VAL A 49 19.88 -18.98 10.91
CA VAL A 49 19.92 -20.06 9.92
C VAL A 49 20.88 -19.71 8.80
N HIS A 50 21.51 -20.73 8.24
CA HIS A 50 22.46 -20.62 7.14
C HIS A 50 21.96 -21.40 5.92
N PRO A 51 22.32 -21.00 4.70
CA PRO A 51 22.00 -21.77 3.51
C PRO A 51 22.76 -23.11 3.51
N PHE A 52 22.14 -24.16 2.99
CA PHE A 52 22.85 -25.42 2.78
C PHE A 52 23.90 -25.27 1.69
N ALA A 53 25.10 -25.79 1.96
CA ALA A 53 26.25 -25.65 1.07
C ALA A 53 26.05 -26.39 -0.28
N ASP A 54 25.29 -27.46 -0.28
CA ASP A 54 24.95 -28.28 -1.46
C ASP A 54 23.76 -27.75 -2.26
N GLY A 55 23.10 -26.69 -1.77
CA GLY A 55 21.90 -26.12 -2.40
C GLY A 55 20.67 -27.04 -2.32
N ALA A 56 20.65 -28.01 -1.42
CA ALA A 56 19.49 -28.87 -1.21
C ALA A 56 18.29 -28.10 -0.64
N ASP A 57 17.11 -28.66 -0.77
CA ASP A 57 15.87 -28.10 -0.20
C ASP A 57 15.97 -28.02 1.33
N GLN A 58 15.71 -26.82 1.84
CA GLN A 58 15.78 -26.51 3.27
C GLN A 58 14.40 -26.31 3.92
N ALA A 59 13.32 -26.47 3.21
CA ALA A 59 11.98 -26.14 3.70
C ALA A 59 11.68 -26.75 5.09
N ASP A 60 12.02 -28.03 5.28
CA ASP A 60 11.79 -28.70 6.56
C ASP A 60 12.67 -28.17 7.69
N ALA A 61 13.92 -27.86 7.41
CA ALA A 61 14.82 -27.28 8.40
C ALA A 61 14.37 -25.88 8.81
N LEU A 62 14.00 -25.06 7.83
CA LEU A 62 13.48 -23.71 8.07
C LEU A 62 12.15 -23.73 8.82
N GLN A 63 11.23 -24.64 8.47
CA GLN A 63 9.97 -24.78 9.21
C GLN A 63 10.20 -25.17 10.66
N ARG A 64 11.10 -26.12 10.94
CA ARG A 64 11.46 -26.46 12.33
C ARG A 64 12.04 -25.26 13.08
N ALA A 65 12.86 -24.46 12.45
CA ALA A 65 13.42 -23.24 13.05
C ALA A 65 12.30 -22.21 13.35
N LEU A 66 11.35 -22.02 12.44
CA LEU A 66 10.20 -21.15 12.64
C LEU A 66 9.30 -21.66 13.79
N ASP A 67 9.03 -22.97 13.83
CA ASP A 67 8.18 -23.58 14.85
C ASP A 67 8.83 -23.55 16.25
N ALA A 68 10.13 -23.50 16.33
CA ALA A 68 10.89 -23.42 17.59
C ALA A 68 10.98 -21.99 18.17
N LEU A 69 10.59 -20.96 17.41
CA LEU A 69 10.67 -19.58 17.88
C LEU A 69 9.79 -19.34 19.10
N GLN A 70 10.32 -18.60 20.05
CA GLN A 70 9.59 -18.12 21.22
C GLN A 70 9.18 -16.65 21.03
N ARG A 71 8.15 -16.25 21.75
CA ARG A 71 7.69 -14.87 21.75
C ARG A 71 8.83 -13.88 21.99
N GLY A 72 8.96 -12.88 21.12
CA GLY A 72 10.01 -11.87 21.18
C GLY A 72 11.31 -12.27 20.48
N GLN A 73 11.45 -13.51 20.04
CA GLN A 73 12.63 -13.94 19.28
C GLN A 73 12.59 -13.50 17.82
N ARG A 74 13.76 -13.44 17.24
CA ARG A 74 13.99 -13.22 15.82
C ARG A 74 14.70 -14.42 15.19
N LEU A 75 14.22 -14.85 14.02
CA LEU A 75 14.94 -15.75 13.13
C LEU A 75 15.67 -14.89 12.10
N VAL A 76 16.98 -15.01 12.06
CA VAL A 76 17.85 -14.29 11.13
C VAL A 76 18.34 -15.25 10.06
N PHE A 77 18.04 -14.96 8.81
CA PHE A 77 18.62 -15.64 7.66
C PHE A 77 19.99 -15.00 7.35
N ALA A 78 21.07 -15.76 7.49
CA ALA A 78 22.38 -15.32 7.04
C ALA A 78 22.36 -15.05 5.51
N PRO A 79 23.19 -14.12 5.01
CA PRO A 79 23.25 -13.87 3.57
C PRO A 79 23.52 -15.15 2.78
N GLY A 80 22.80 -15.31 1.64
CA GLY A 80 22.96 -16.48 0.78
C GLY A 80 21.68 -16.93 0.12
N ARG A 81 21.70 -18.09 -0.53
CA ARG A 81 20.59 -18.64 -1.32
C ARG A 81 20.03 -19.88 -0.63
N TYR A 82 18.75 -19.86 -0.38
CA TYR A 82 17.99 -20.91 0.29
C TYR A 82 17.00 -21.51 -0.70
N VAL A 83 17.13 -22.78 -0.99
CA VAL A 83 16.17 -23.52 -1.82
C VAL A 83 15.01 -23.97 -0.95
N VAL A 84 13.79 -23.71 -1.37
CA VAL A 84 12.56 -23.94 -0.57
C VAL A 84 11.49 -24.59 -1.45
N GLY A 85 11.25 -25.87 -1.24
CA GLY A 85 10.36 -26.70 -2.06
C GLY A 85 8.88 -26.66 -1.64
N ARG A 86 8.55 -25.97 -0.57
CA ARG A 86 7.15 -25.81 -0.10
C ARG A 86 6.97 -24.53 0.70
N SER A 87 5.73 -24.15 0.94
CA SER A 87 5.37 -23.02 1.80
C SER A 87 5.92 -23.15 3.21
N LEU A 88 6.21 -22.00 3.80
CA LEU A 88 6.65 -21.87 5.19
C LEU A 88 5.61 -21.09 6.00
N ALA A 89 5.25 -21.58 7.16
CA ALA A 89 4.25 -20.95 8.03
C ALA A 89 4.86 -20.36 9.30
N VAL A 90 4.71 -19.05 9.49
CA VAL A 90 5.04 -18.32 10.71
C VAL A 90 3.83 -18.32 11.61
N LYS A 91 3.77 -19.27 12.55
CA LYS A 91 2.62 -19.50 13.45
C LYS A 91 2.76 -18.83 14.81
N GLN A 92 4.00 -18.62 15.25
CA GLN A 92 4.31 -18.07 16.56
C GLN A 92 4.01 -16.57 16.60
N ALA A 93 3.36 -16.12 17.66
CA ALA A 93 3.02 -14.71 17.82
C ALA A 93 4.22 -13.87 18.29
N ASN A 94 4.26 -12.62 17.84
CA ASN A 94 5.27 -11.62 18.23
C ASN A 94 6.72 -12.07 17.97
N VAL A 95 6.95 -12.72 16.85
CA VAL A 95 8.29 -13.08 16.37
C VAL A 95 8.64 -12.25 15.13
N ALA A 96 9.94 -12.12 14.86
CA ALA A 96 10.42 -11.43 13.67
C ALA A 96 11.27 -12.37 12.81
N ILE A 97 11.06 -12.33 11.51
CA ILE A 97 11.86 -13.03 10.51
C ILE A 97 12.61 -11.95 9.71
N SER A 98 13.93 -12.05 9.64
CA SER A 98 14.73 -11.08 8.90
C SER A 98 15.84 -11.74 8.09
N GLY A 99 16.22 -11.15 6.95
CA GLY A 99 17.24 -11.77 6.11
C GLY A 99 17.79 -10.84 5.03
N TYR A 100 18.41 -9.72 5.44
CA TYR A 100 19.08 -8.84 4.49
C TYR A 100 20.26 -9.57 3.81
N GLY A 101 20.22 -9.64 2.47
CA GLY A 101 21.16 -10.41 1.67
C GLY A 101 20.83 -11.91 1.52
N ALA A 102 19.74 -12.37 2.11
CA ALA A 102 19.24 -13.73 1.91
C ALA A 102 18.17 -13.78 0.82
N THR A 103 18.26 -14.80 -0.05
CA THR A 103 17.29 -15.08 -1.11
C THR A 103 16.67 -16.45 -0.89
N LEU A 104 15.35 -16.51 -0.71
CA LEU A 104 14.58 -17.74 -0.71
C LEU A 104 14.08 -18.01 -2.13
N ILE A 105 14.42 -19.17 -2.66
CA ILE A 105 14.13 -19.60 -4.03
C ILE A 105 13.11 -20.72 -3.95
N ALA A 106 11.89 -20.45 -4.39
CA ALA A 106 10.89 -21.48 -4.52
C ALA A 106 11.25 -22.47 -5.65
N THR A 107 10.89 -23.74 -5.48
CA THR A 107 11.01 -24.76 -6.53
C THR A 107 9.68 -25.37 -6.93
N ASP A 108 8.60 -25.06 -6.21
CA ASP A 108 7.24 -25.43 -6.53
C ASP A 108 6.39 -24.15 -6.71
N PRO A 109 5.84 -23.88 -7.90
CA PRO A 109 4.99 -22.72 -8.13
C PRO A 109 3.62 -22.82 -7.45
N ASP A 110 3.16 -24.02 -7.11
CA ASP A 110 1.88 -24.27 -6.43
C ASP A 110 2.00 -24.17 -4.90
N ASP A 111 3.21 -24.25 -4.36
CA ASP A 111 3.47 -24.27 -2.91
C ASP A 111 4.73 -23.46 -2.55
N GLN A 112 4.62 -22.13 -2.59
CA GLN A 112 5.76 -21.21 -2.46
C GLN A 112 5.55 -20.05 -1.47
N THR A 113 4.50 -20.11 -0.65
CA THR A 113 4.08 -18.99 0.18
C THR A 113 4.85 -18.92 1.51
N ILE A 114 5.14 -17.72 1.97
CA ILE A 114 5.42 -17.45 3.38
C ILE A 114 4.12 -17.00 4.03
N GLU A 115 3.54 -17.85 4.85
CA GLU A 115 2.27 -17.60 5.52
C GLU A 115 2.50 -16.92 6.88
N MET A 116 2.08 -15.67 7.00
CA MET A 116 2.17 -14.85 8.21
C MET A 116 0.89 -15.00 9.04
N ARG A 117 0.79 -16.12 9.79
CA ARG A 117 -0.40 -16.49 10.58
C ARG A 117 -0.35 -15.98 12.03
N GLY A 118 0.86 -15.87 12.59
CA GLY A 118 1.04 -15.45 13.98
C GLY A 118 0.79 -13.95 14.16
N ASP A 119 0.11 -13.58 15.25
CA ASP A 119 -0.16 -12.18 15.58
C ASP A 119 1.12 -11.43 15.96
N GLY A 120 1.23 -10.16 15.54
CA GLY A 120 2.37 -9.30 15.85
C GLY A 120 3.69 -9.72 15.19
N THR A 121 3.63 -10.50 14.11
CA THR A 121 4.81 -10.99 13.41
C THR A 121 5.36 -9.97 12.41
N THR A 122 6.66 -10.04 12.15
CA THR A 122 7.34 -9.21 11.16
C THR A 122 8.13 -10.07 10.19
N LEU A 123 8.00 -9.78 8.89
CA LEU A 123 8.86 -10.30 7.83
C LEU A 123 9.66 -9.13 7.26
N ALA A 124 11.00 -9.21 7.21
CA ALA A 124 11.82 -8.09 6.79
C ALA A 124 13.07 -8.47 5.98
N GLY A 125 13.39 -7.69 4.95
CA GLY A 125 14.68 -7.68 4.26
C GLY A 125 15.01 -8.92 3.45
N LEU A 126 14.07 -9.85 3.27
CA LEU A 126 14.27 -11.05 2.43
C LEU A 126 14.03 -10.75 0.96
N THR A 127 14.78 -11.43 0.09
CA THR A 127 14.41 -11.57 -1.32
C THR A 127 13.68 -12.91 -1.51
N LEU A 128 12.51 -12.89 -2.10
CA LEU A 128 11.64 -14.04 -2.34
C LEU A 128 11.50 -14.25 -3.85
N ALA A 129 12.21 -15.21 -4.39
CA ALA A 129 12.16 -15.55 -5.82
C ALA A 129 11.12 -16.64 -6.08
N GLY A 130 10.22 -16.41 -7.04
CA GLY A 130 9.26 -17.37 -7.54
C GLY A 130 9.68 -17.95 -8.88
N ILE A 131 9.08 -19.08 -9.29
CA ILE A 131 9.40 -19.77 -10.54
C ILE A 131 8.18 -20.03 -11.44
N GLY A 132 6.97 -19.63 -11.00
CA GLY A 132 5.74 -19.84 -11.79
C GLY A 132 5.76 -19.08 -13.11
N ALA A 133 5.14 -19.68 -14.13
CA ALA A 133 4.94 -19.06 -15.44
C ALA A 133 3.44 -18.90 -15.78
N THR A 134 2.57 -19.51 -15.00
CA THR A 134 1.11 -19.49 -15.20
C THR A 134 0.44 -19.01 -13.92
N ARG A 135 -0.53 -18.10 -14.04
CA ARG A 135 -1.36 -17.65 -12.93
C ARG A 135 -2.17 -18.82 -12.38
N LEU A 136 -2.02 -19.05 -11.08
CA LEU A 136 -2.74 -20.04 -10.31
C LEU A 136 -3.75 -19.35 -9.37
N THR A 137 -4.66 -20.11 -8.81
CA THR A 137 -5.69 -19.60 -7.89
C THR A 137 -5.59 -20.19 -6.47
N THR A 138 -4.62 -21.07 -6.25
CA THR A 138 -4.34 -21.64 -4.93
C THR A 138 -3.69 -20.59 -4.03
N PRO A 139 -4.08 -20.47 -2.75
CA PRO A 139 -3.43 -19.53 -1.82
C PRO A 139 -1.92 -19.73 -1.71
N ALA A 140 -1.46 -20.99 -1.70
CA ALA A 140 -0.04 -21.34 -1.62
C ALA A 140 0.80 -20.93 -2.85
N SER A 141 0.17 -20.49 -3.95
CA SER A 141 0.85 -19.92 -5.11
C SER A 141 1.18 -18.43 -4.99
N THR A 142 0.76 -17.76 -3.93
CA THR A 142 1.15 -16.39 -3.61
C THR A 142 2.56 -16.34 -2.99
N LYS A 143 3.17 -15.17 -2.81
CA LYS A 143 4.52 -15.12 -2.24
C LYS A 143 4.52 -14.85 -0.74
N VAL A 144 3.67 -13.96 -0.28
CA VAL A 144 3.44 -13.71 1.14
C VAL A 144 1.94 -13.69 1.38
N ASP A 145 1.45 -14.52 2.27
CA ASP A 145 0.04 -14.53 2.71
C ASP A 145 -0.07 -14.03 4.16
N VAL A 146 -0.96 -13.08 4.40
CA VAL A 146 -1.12 -12.41 5.70
C VAL A 146 -2.53 -12.65 6.22
N THR A 147 -2.64 -13.49 7.24
CA THR A 147 -3.90 -13.77 7.93
C THR A 147 -3.91 -13.32 9.40
N GLY A 148 -2.72 -13.10 9.98
CA GLY A 148 -2.56 -12.67 11.38
C GLY A 148 -2.92 -11.21 11.61
N ARG A 149 -3.10 -10.86 12.88
CA ARG A 149 -3.28 -9.47 13.33
C ARG A 149 -1.93 -8.85 13.66
N GLY A 150 -1.76 -7.57 13.35
CA GLY A 150 -0.54 -6.83 13.71
C GLY A 150 0.68 -7.24 12.88
N VAL A 151 0.48 -7.81 11.71
CA VAL A 151 1.56 -8.32 10.86
C VAL A 151 2.23 -7.18 10.11
N GLN A 152 3.55 -7.29 9.94
CA GLN A 152 4.37 -6.34 9.17
C GLN A 152 5.16 -7.07 8.09
N VAL A 153 5.11 -6.53 6.87
CA VAL A 153 5.97 -6.94 5.75
C VAL A 153 6.79 -5.72 5.34
N LEU A 154 8.10 -5.75 5.59
CA LEU A 154 8.97 -4.58 5.52
C LEU A 154 10.20 -4.86 4.66
N ASP A 155 10.50 -3.96 3.72
CA ASP A 155 11.74 -4.02 2.92
C ASP A 155 11.99 -5.39 2.25
N VAL A 156 10.92 -6.10 1.89
CA VAL A 156 10.97 -7.40 1.21
C VAL A 156 11.00 -7.19 -0.30
N VAL A 157 11.83 -7.95 -0.99
CA VAL A 157 11.84 -8.00 -2.46
C VAL A 157 11.14 -9.27 -2.91
N ILE A 158 10.10 -9.14 -3.72
CA ILE A 158 9.41 -10.24 -4.38
C ILE A 158 9.75 -10.20 -5.87
N ASP A 159 10.37 -11.28 -6.36
CA ASP A 159 10.91 -11.37 -7.71
C ASP A 159 10.28 -12.52 -8.49
N GLY A 160 9.20 -12.19 -9.16
CA GLY A 160 8.54 -13.02 -10.15
C GLY A 160 7.86 -14.29 -9.65
N GLY A 161 7.23 -14.96 -10.59
CA GLY A 161 6.79 -16.35 -10.52
C GLY A 161 5.73 -16.70 -9.46
N ALA A 162 5.13 -15.71 -8.80
CA ALA A 162 4.04 -15.93 -7.87
C ALA A 162 2.72 -15.41 -8.44
N SER A 163 1.61 -16.03 -8.10
CA SER A 163 0.27 -15.58 -8.55
C SER A 163 -0.06 -14.20 -7.98
N ALA A 164 0.25 -13.94 -6.71
CA ALA A 164 0.26 -12.59 -6.15
C ALA A 164 1.54 -12.37 -5.34
N GLY A 165 1.95 -11.11 -5.22
CA GLY A 165 3.12 -10.76 -4.43
C GLY A 165 2.81 -10.85 -2.93
N ILE A 166 2.05 -9.89 -2.40
CA ILE A 166 1.62 -9.87 -1.00
C ILE A 166 0.10 -9.95 -0.97
N PHE A 167 -0.45 -10.94 -0.30
CA PHE A 167 -1.87 -11.21 -0.21
C PHE A 167 -2.34 -11.08 1.24
N VAL A 168 -3.15 -10.07 1.54
CA VAL A 168 -3.73 -9.85 2.87
C VAL A 168 -5.12 -10.45 2.89
N PHE A 169 -5.27 -11.62 3.50
CA PHE A 169 -6.50 -12.38 3.56
C PHE A 169 -7.10 -12.29 4.96
N GLY A 170 -7.97 -11.33 5.18
CA GLY A 170 -8.62 -11.10 6.47
C GLY A 170 -7.71 -10.53 7.57
N GLY A 171 -6.45 -10.25 7.27
CA GLY A 171 -5.50 -9.68 8.23
C GLY A 171 -5.97 -8.33 8.79
N GLN A 172 -5.67 -8.07 10.06
CA GLN A 172 -6.05 -6.84 10.74
C GLN A 172 -4.83 -6.12 11.32
N ASP A 173 -4.84 -4.78 11.29
CA ASP A 173 -3.73 -3.96 11.78
C ASP A 173 -2.42 -4.30 11.04
N VAL A 174 -2.46 -4.41 9.69
CA VAL A 174 -1.37 -4.87 8.83
C VAL A 174 -0.59 -3.70 8.26
N ALA A 175 0.74 -3.83 8.18
CA ALA A 175 1.60 -2.85 7.54
C ALA A 175 2.47 -3.50 6.45
N ILE A 176 2.34 -2.99 5.22
CA ILE A 176 3.12 -3.37 4.05
C ILE A 176 3.92 -2.15 3.61
N VAL A 177 5.21 -2.09 3.97
CA VAL A 177 5.97 -0.85 3.86
C VAL A 177 7.36 -1.07 3.26
N GLY A 178 7.69 -0.27 2.24
CA GLY A 178 9.03 -0.23 1.64
C GLY A 178 9.39 -1.47 0.83
N ASN A 179 8.42 -2.27 0.41
CA ASN A 179 8.69 -3.49 -0.35
C ASN A 179 8.88 -3.19 -1.84
N GLU A 180 9.64 -4.04 -2.52
CA GLU A 180 9.71 -4.11 -3.97
C GLU A 180 9.01 -5.38 -4.44
N VAL A 181 7.96 -5.24 -5.27
CA VAL A 181 7.20 -6.35 -5.84
C VAL A 181 7.24 -6.24 -7.35
N ARG A 182 7.71 -7.29 -8.03
CA ARG A 182 7.83 -7.26 -9.49
C ARG A 182 7.50 -8.59 -10.14
N ALA A 183 7.06 -8.51 -11.40
CA ALA A 183 6.83 -9.65 -12.29
C ALA A 183 5.92 -10.73 -11.68
N THR A 184 4.88 -10.32 -10.94
CA THR A 184 3.83 -11.23 -10.47
C THR A 184 2.94 -11.67 -11.63
N LEU A 185 2.29 -12.82 -11.50
CA LEU A 185 1.40 -13.36 -12.53
C LEU A 185 -0.05 -12.85 -12.39
N ALA A 186 -0.37 -12.30 -11.24
CA ALA A 186 -1.59 -11.55 -10.93
C ALA A 186 -1.23 -10.26 -10.21
N ASP A 187 -1.89 -9.94 -9.08
CA ASP A 187 -1.72 -8.69 -8.37
C ASP A 187 -0.35 -8.56 -7.70
N GLY A 188 0.11 -7.32 -7.59
CA GLY A 188 1.30 -7.04 -6.79
C GLY A 188 1.02 -7.14 -5.30
N ILE A 189 0.05 -6.35 -4.81
CA ILE A 189 -0.41 -6.36 -3.42
C ILE A 189 -1.93 -6.44 -3.42
N HIS A 190 -2.52 -7.44 -2.76
CA HIS A 190 -3.96 -7.67 -2.72
C HIS A 190 -4.48 -7.71 -1.29
N VAL A 191 -5.50 -6.89 -0.99
CA VAL A 191 -6.14 -6.77 0.32
C VAL A 191 -7.60 -7.20 0.18
N THR A 192 -8.00 -8.25 0.89
CA THR A 192 -9.33 -8.85 0.74
C THR A 192 -9.83 -9.55 2.01
N HIS A 193 -10.98 -10.20 1.89
CA HIS A 193 -11.58 -11.05 2.91
C HIS A 193 -11.84 -10.33 4.23
N GLY A 194 -12.41 -9.09 4.15
CA GLY A 194 -12.73 -8.31 5.33
C GLY A 194 -11.49 -7.79 6.10
N ALA A 195 -10.34 -7.66 5.43
CA ALA A 195 -9.14 -7.09 6.03
C ALA A 195 -9.38 -5.65 6.52
N LEU A 196 -8.87 -5.31 7.71
CA LEU A 196 -9.10 -4.01 8.36
C LEU A 196 -7.81 -3.36 8.84
N ASN A 197 -7.77 -2.02 8.79
CA ASN A 197 -6.66 -1.22 9.27
C ASN A 197 -5.34 -1.58 8.55
N VAL A 198 -5.33 -1.50 7.23
CA VAL A 198 -4.17 -1.87 6.41
C VAL A 198 -3.43 -0.64 5.91
N LEU A 199 -2.12 -0.58 6.15
CA LEU A 199 -1.21 0.43 5.62
C LEU A 199 -0.37 -0.17 4.49
N VAL A 200 -0.48 0.39 3.28
CA VAL A 200 0.35 0.06 2.12
C VAL A 200 1.13 1.31 1.74
N GLN A 201 2.41 1.41 2.13
CA GLN A 201 3.14 2.66 2.02
C GLN A 201 4.56 2.50 1.50
N GLY A 202 4.93 3.39 0.55
CA GLY A 202 6.32 3.50 0.08
C GLY A 202 6.81 2.25 -0.65
N ASN A 203 5.90 1.44 -1.21
CA ASN A 203 6.28 0.26 -1.98
C ASN A 203 6.57 0.64 -3.43
N VAL A 204 7.44 -0.14 -4.06
CA VAL A 204 7.67 -0.13 -5.49
C VAL A 204 7.04 -1.38 -6.08
N VAL A 205 6.04 -1.22 -6.94
CA VAL A 205 5.34 -2.35 -7.59
C VAL A 205 5.42 -2.18 -9.10
N ARG A 206 5.88 -3.22 -9.80
CA ARG A 206 6.07 -3.13 -11.26
C ARG A 206 5.87 -4.45 -11.99
N ASP A 207 5.49 -4.33 -13.25
CA ASP A 207 5.35 -5.47 -14.17
C ASP A 207 4.45 -6.58 -13.63
N THR A 208 3.31 -6.22 -13.04
CA THR A 208 2.32 -7.19 -12.54
C THR A 208 1.48 -7.78 -13.68
N GLY A 209 0.99 -8.99 -13.48
CA GLY A 209 0.07 -9.63 -14.43
C GLY A 209 -1.36 -9.09 -14.36
N ASP A 210 -1.75 -8.52 -13.21
CA ASP A 210 -3.07 -7.91 -12.97
C ASP A 210 -2.88 -6.57 -12.21
N ASP A 211 -3.74 -6.23 -11.25
CA ASP A 211 -3.68 -4.96 -10.52
C ASP A 211 -2.36 -4.79 -9.74
N MET A 212 -1.79 -3.60 -9.73
CA MET A 212 -0.56 -3.38 -8.97
C MET A 212 -0.84 -3.34 -7.46
N ILE A 213 -1.90 -2.64 -7.03
CA ILE A 213 -2.43 -2.71 -5.66
C ILE A 213 -3.94 -2.82 -5.74
N ALA A 214 -4.52 -3.86 -5.11
CA ALA A 214 -5.94 -4.12 -5.09
C ALA A 214 -6.51 -4.16 -3.66
N VAL A 215 -7.65 -3.51 -3.45
CA VAL A 215 -8.54 -3.71 -2.31
C VAL A 215 -9.84 -4.26 -2.87
N VAL A 216 -10.11 -5.53 -2.63
CA VAL A 216 -11.30 -6.20 -3.19
C VAL A 216 -12.13 -6.82 -2.08
N SER A 217 -13.44 -6.61 -2.14
CA SER A 217 -14.37 -7.15 -1.13
C SER A 217 -15.48 -7.94 -1.81
N TYR A 218 -15.40 -9.23 -1.75
CA TYR A 218 -16.42 -10.12 -2.29
C TYR A 218 -17.55 -10.29 -1.28
N ARG A 219 -18.80 -10.40 -1.75
CA ARG A 219 -19.95 -10.61 -0.85
C ARG A 219 -19.85 -11.90 -0.05
N ASN A 220 -19.14 -12.88 -0.56
CA ASN A 220 -18.90 -14.15 0.14
C ASN A 220 -17.91 -14.03 1.31
N ASP A 221 -17.18 -12.92 1.42
CA ASP A 221 -16.23 -12.67 2.53
C ASP A 221 -16.93 -12.33 3.86
N GLY A 222 -18.24 -12.06 3.81
CA GLY A 222 -19.03 -11.71 4.99
C GLY A 222 -18.97 -10.25 5.40
N ALA A 223 -17.88 -9.54 5.10
CA ALA A 223 -17.71 -8.13 5.37
C ALA A 223 -16.78 -7.47 4.33
N PRO A 224 -16.95 -6.17 4.02
CA PRO A 224 -16.03 -5.46 3.18
C PRO A 224 -14.69 -5.20 3.89
N SER A 225 -13.61 -5.25 3.15
CA SER A 225 -12.31 -4.74 3.59
C SER A 225 -12.38 -3.22 3.77
N GLY A 226 -11.72 -2.68 4.78
CA GLY A 226 -11.86 -1.26 5.08
C GLY A 226 -10.75 -0.66 5.93
N ASN A 227 -10.83 0.67 6.06
CA ASN A 227 -9.81 1.48 6.70
C ASN A 227 -8.41 1.20 6.14
N VAL A 228 -8.26 1.35 4.81
CA VAL A 228 -7.03 1.08 4.08
C VAL A 228 -6.39 2.38 3.62
N LEU A 229 -5.11 2.57 3.94
CA LEU A 229 -4.31 3.69 3.46
C LEU A 229 -3.26 3.20 2.46
N ILE A 230 -3.38 3.62 1.20
CA ILE A 230 -2.43 3.37 0.12
C ILE A 230 -1.71 4.69 -0.18
N ALA A 231 -0.46 4.85 0.27
CA ALA A 231 0.19 6.15 0.22
C ALA A 231 1.67 6.11 -0.18
N GLY A 232 2.08 7.03 -1.05
CA GLY A 232 3.48 7.23 -1.42
C GLY A 232 4.11 6.03 -2.11
N ASN A 233 3.32 5.20 -2.83
CA ASN A 233 3.82 4.07 -3.59
C ASN A 233 4.22 4.51 -5.01
N SER A 234 5.21 3.82 -5.59
CA SER A 234 5.61 3.95 -6.99
C SER A 234 5.17 2.70 -7.76
N LEU A 235 4.23 2.89 -8.67
CA LEU A 235 3.54 1.81 -9.39
C LEU A 235 3.81 1.97 -10.89
N GLU A 236 4.42 0.96 -11.54
CA GLU A 236 4.83 1.08 -12.92
C GLU A 236 4.61 -0.21 -13.73
N GLY A 237 3.74 -0.11 -14.70
CA GLY A 237 3.51 -1.16 -15.68
C GLY A 237 2.76 -2.37 -15.14
N ASN A 238 1.79 -2.82 -15.89
CA ASN A 238 1.13 -4.10 -15.74
C ASN A 238 0.71 -4.62 -17.12
N ASP A 239 0.42 -5.89 -17.22
CA ASP A 239 -0.04 -6.46 -18.48
C ASP A 239 -1.55 -6.48 -18.62
N TRP A 240 -2.23 -6.60 -17.51
CA TRP A 240 -3.68 -6.61 -17.38
C TRP A 240 -4.07 -5.87 -16.09
N GLY A 241 -5.35 -5.52 -15.91
CA GLY A 241 -5.82 -4.87 -14.70
C GLY A 241 -5.53 -3.36 -14.65
N ARG A 242 -5.33 -2.85 -13.47
CA ARG A 242 -5.27 -1.41 -13.15
C ARG A 242 -4.04 -1.09 -12.29
N GLY A 243 -3.82 0.20 -12.05
CA GLY A 243 -2.76 0.63 -11.13
C GLY A 243 -3.14 0.39 -9.67
N VAL A 244 -4.14 1.13 -9.20
CA VAL A 244 -4.74 0.93 -7.87
C VAL A 244 -6.22 0.67 -8.03
N THR A 245 -6.72 -0.34 -7.34
CA THR A 245 -8.12 -0.77 -7.44
C THR A 245 -8.76 -0.81 -6.06
N VAL A 246 -9.97 -0.25 -5.95
CA VAL A 246 -10.88 -0.44 -4.82
C VAL A 246 -12.20 -0.97 -5.38
N VAL A 247 -12.44 -2.25 -5.25
CA VAL A 247 -13.64 -2.91 -5.74
C VAL A 247 -14.42 -3.47 -4.56
N GLY A 248 -15.46 -2.72 -4.13
CA GLY A 248 -16.25 -3.07 -2.96
C GLY A 248 -15.50 -2.88 -1.65
N GLY A 249 -14.90 -1.73 -1.40
CA GLY A 249 -14.22 -1.39 -0.15
C GLY A 249 -14.87 -0.23 0.58
N ALA A 250 -14.56 -0.07 1.86
CA ALA A 250 -15.03 1.05 2.67
C ALA A 250 -13.88 1.78 3.37
N ASP A 251 -13.99 3.11 3.50
CA ASP A 251 -13.01 3.92 4.22
C ASP A 251 -11.58 3.75 3.65
N VAL A 252 -11.40 3.96 2.35
CA VAL A 252 -10.11 3.81 1.68
C VAL A 252 -9.54 5.17 1.30
N THR A 253 -8.25 5.37 1.54
CA THR A 253 -7.51 6.55 1.06
C THR A 253 -6.38 6.11 0.13
N ILE A 254 -6.36 6.67 -1.08
CA ILE A 254 -5.31 6.53 -2.09
C ILE A 254 -4.67 7.89 -2.27
N ALA A 255 -3.47 8.10 -1.73
CA ALA A 255 -2.86 9.43 -1.71
C ALA A 255 -1.37 9.42 -2.01
N ASP A 256 -0.91 10.47 -2.70
CA ASP A 256 0.52 10.72 -2.92
C ASP A 256 1.25 9.58 -3.66
N ASN A 257 0.52 8.76 -4.44
CA ASN A 257 1.10 7.68 -5.24
C ASN A 257 1.49 8.17 -6.64
N ILE A 258 2.48 7.51 -7.23
CA ILE A 258 2.81 7.63 -8.65
C ILE A 258 2.33 6.34 -9.33
N VAL A 259 1.40 6.46 -10.28
CA VAL A 259 0.83 5.36 -11.06
C VAL A 259 1.08 5.64 -12.54
N ARG A 260 1.80 4.74 -13.22
CA ARG A 260 2.12 4.95 -14.63
C ARG A 260 2.22 3.65 -15.43
N GLY A 261 2.04 3.77 -16.74
CA GLY A 261 2.24 2.66 -17.66
C GLY A 261 1.19 1.56 -17.58
N VAL A 262 -0.03 1.88 -17.11
CA VAL A 262 -1.16 0.93 -17.08
C VAL A 262 -1.65 0.69 -18.51
N ARG A 263 -1.57 -0.56 -18.97
CA ARG A 263 -1.79 -0.89 -20.40
C ARG A 263 -3.24 -1.03 -20.79
N THR A 264 -4.08 -1.60 -19.93
CA THR A 264 -5.44 -2.02 -20.35
C THR A 264 -6.57 -1.41 -19.55
N GLY A 265 -6.32 -1.02 -18.31
CA GLY A 265 -7.35 -0.49 -17.41
C GLY A 265 -7.08 0.92 -16.91
N ALA A 266 -7.78 1.31 -15.86
CA ALA A 266 -7.61 2.60 -15.20
C ALA A 266 -6.27 2.69 -14.47
N GLY A 267 -5.74 3.90 -14.32
CA GLY A 267 -4.68 4.16 -13.37
C GLY A 267 -5.16 3.96 -11.93
N ILE A 268 -6.35 4.49 -11.60
CA ILE A 268 -7.03 4.25 -10.33
C ILE A 268 -8.50 3.91 -10.61
N LEU A 269 -8.98 2.78 -10.07
CA LEU A 269 -10.36 2.35 -10.17
C LEU A 269 -11.02 2.33 -8.79
N VAL A 270 -12.23 2.90 -8.69
CA VAL A 270 -13.13 2.69 -7.55
C VAL A 270 -14.43 2.12 -8.10
N ALA A 271 -14.76 0.89 -7.77
CA ALA A 271 -15.86 0.20 -8.44
C ALA A 271 -16.69 -0.72 -7.53
N GLN A 272 -17.88 -1.03 -8.03
CA GLN A 272 -18.65 -2.22 -7.69
C GLN A 272 -18.78 -3.07 -8.96
N GLU A 273 -18.39 -4.34 -8.88
CA GLU A 273 -18.38 -5.26 -10.03
C GLU A 273 -19.32 -6.45 -9.83
N ASP A 274 -20.32 -6.57 -10.70
CA ASP A 274 -21.32 -7.64 -10.64
C ASP A 274 -20.72 -9.01 -10.98
N SER A 275 -19.81 -9.05 -11.95
CA SER A 275 -19.14 -10.28 -12.40
C SER A 275 -18.39 -10.99 -11.27
N TYR A 276 -17.89 -10.24 -10.32
CA TYR A 276 -17.20 -10.76 -9.13
C TYR A 276 -18.06 -10.70 -7.86
N ARG A 277 -19.32 -10.24 -7.96
CA ARG A 277 -20.25 -10.13 -6.83
C ARG A 277 -19.65 -9.37 -5.65
N THR A 278 -19.08 -8.21 -5.92
CA THR A 278 -18.45 -7.40 -4.89
C THR A 278 -19.45 -6.60 -4.06
N TYR A 279 -19.04 -6.18 -2.88
CA TYR A 279 -19.74 -5.16 -2.10
C TYR A 279 -19.74 -3.81 -2.84
N ASP A 280 -20.53 -2.88 -2.36
CA ASP A 280 -20.47 -1.48 -2.76
C ASP A 280 -19.14 -0.85 -2.33
N ALA A 281 -18.65 0.15 -3.06
CA ALA A 281 -17.53 0.95 -2.62
C ALA A 281 -18.02 2.27 -2.02
N THR A 282 -17.51 2.62 -0.83
CA THR A 282 -17.99 3.83 -0.14
C THR A 282 -16.88 4.50 0.67
N ASN A 283 -17.00 5.84 0.80
CA ASN A 283 -16.05 6.66 1.57
C ASN A 283 -14.60 6.51 1.10
N VAL A 284 -14.36 6.77 -0.18
CA VAL A 284 -13.06 6.62 -0.82
C VAL A 284 -12.48 8.00 -1.15
N ARG A 285 -11.23 8.22 -0.77
CA ARG A 285 -10.49 9.43 -1.09
C ARG A 285 -9.34 9.11 -2.05
N VAL A 286 -9.31 9.79 -3.18
CA VAL A 286 -8.25 9.71 -4.20
C VAL A 286 -7.60 11.09 -4.30
N ALA A 287 -6.45 11.29 -3.70
CA ALA A 287 -5.90 12.63 -3.53
C ALA A 287 -4.39 12.73 -3.81
N ARG A 288 -3.98 13.79 -4.51
CA ARG A 288 -2.58 14.13 -4.75
C ARG A 288 -1.76 13.02 -5.43
N ASN A 289 -2.40 12.16 -6.19
CA ASN A 289 -1.71 11.15 -6.97
C ASN A 289 -1.23 11.72 -8.30
N VAL A 290 -0.14 11.17 -8.82
CA VAL A 290 0.28 11.35 -10.21
C VAL A 290 -0.13 10.11 -10.99
N VAL A 291 -1.01 10.27 -11.97
CA VAL A 291 -1.54 9.18 -12.81
C VAL A 291 -1.14 9.49 -14.26
N ALA A 292 -0.27 8.66 -14.85
CA ALA A 292 0.35 8.98 -16.13
C ALA A 292 0.50 7.76 -17.07
N ASP A 293 0.54 7.99 -18.38
CA ASP A 293 0.73 6.94 -19.41
C ASP A 293 -0.33 5.84 -19.27
N ILE A 294 -1.62 6.21 -19.32
CA ILE A 294 -2.72 5.30 -19.08
C ILE A 294 -3.34 4.85 -20.41
N GLN A 295 -3.29 3.54 -20.66
CA GLN A 295 -3.78 2.85 -21.87
C GLN A 295 -3.13 3.37 -23.18
N GLN A 296 -1.96 3.95 -23.13
CA GLN A 296 -1.22 4.41 -24.31
C GLN A 296 -0.62 3.25 -25.12
N ARG A 297 -0.38 2.12 -24.46
CA ARG A 297 0.21 0.93 -25.07
C ARG A 297 -0.73 -0.26 -24.97
N ALA A 298 -0.66 -1.16 -25.95
CA ALA A 298 -1.39 -2.42 -25.90
C ALA A 298 -0.85 -3.35 -24.80
N SER A 299 -1.68 -4.28 -24.34
CA SER A 299 -1.22 -5.38 -23.49
C SER A 299 -0.14 -6.21 -24.19
N ARG A 300 0.78 -6.74 -23.41
CA ARG A 300 1.73 -7.76 -23.89
C ARG A 300 1.08 -9.14 -23.98
N GLN A 301 -0.05 -9.34 -23.30
CA GLN A 301 -0.82 -10.58 -23.36
C GLN A 301 -1.76 -10.56 -24.57
N ALA A 302 -1.67 -11.59 -25.41
CA ALA A 302 -2.55 -11.73 -26.56
C ALA A 302 -4.04 -11.79 -26.15
N GLY A 303 -4.90 -11.12 -26.92
CA GLY A 303 -6.35 -11.10 -26.68
C GLY A 303 -6.82 -10.19 -25.55
N ARG A 304 -5.91 -9.44 -24.90
CA ARG A 304 -6.27 -8.47 -23.87
C ARG A 304 -6.44 -7.08 -24.48
N ALA A 305 -7.67 -6.66 -24.69
CA ALA A 305 -8.00 -5.34 -25.21
C ALA A 305 -7.97 -4.27 -24.10
N GLN A 306 -7.80 -3.02 -24.51
CA GLN A 306 -7.98 -1.86 -23.64
C GLN A 306 -9.46 -1.72 -23.25
N THR A 307 -9.72 -1.40 -21.98
CA THR A 307 -11.09 -1.39 -21.44
C THR A 307 -11.85 -0.09 -21.72
N GLY A 308 -11.17 0.96 -22.14
CA GLY A 308 -11.76 2.29 -22.28
C GLY A 308 -12.08 2.98 -20.95
N GLN A 309 -11.60 2.46 -19.83
CA GLN A 309 -11.68 3.11 -18.53
C GLN A 309 -10.92 4.44 -18.54
N ALA A 310 -11.35 5.39 -17.72
CA ALA A 310 -10.65 6.65 -17.50
C ALA A 310 -9.33 6.44 -16.73
N ALA A 311 -8.48 7.47 -16.70
CA ALA A 311 -7.28 7.43 -15.85
C ALA A 311 -7.63 7.28 -14.37
N ILE A 312 -8.67 7.99 -13.90
CA ILE A 312 -9.36 7.72 -12.62
C ILE A 312 -10.80 7.38 -12.94
N ASP A 313 -11.20 6.15 -12.69
CA ASP A 313 -12.51 5.60 -13.09
C ASP A 313 -13.35 5.22 -11.87
N LEU A 314 -14.54 5.79 -11.77
CA LEU A 314 -15.54 5.46 -10.74
C LEU A 314 -16.68 4.73 -11.44
N ASN A 315 -16.88 3.45 -11.14
CA ASN A 315 -17.79 2.61 -11.91
C ASN A 315 -18.63 1.71 -11.00
N ALA A 316 -19.93 1.66 -11.22
CA ALA A 316 -20.83 0.76 -10.52
C ALA A 316 -21.70 0.00 -11.51
N GLY A 317 -21.80 -1.31 -11.32
CA GLY A 317 -22.76 -2.18 -11.96
C GLY A 317 -24.16 -2.02 -11.34
N SER A 318 -24.71 -3.11 -10.78
CA SER A 318 -26.03 -3.10 -10.12
C SER A 318 -25.99 -2.55 -8.69
N GLY A 319 -24.82 -2.54 -8.04
CA GLY A 319 -24.62 -1.92 -6.73
C GLY A 319 -24.29 -0.43 -6.83
N ALA A 320 -23.51 0.10 -5.89
CA ALA A 320 -23.23 1.53 -5.80
C ALA A 320 -21.76 1.85 -5.51
N VAL A 321 -21.33 3.03 -5.99
CA VAL A 321 -20.11 3.72 -5.55
C VAL A 321 -20.55 5.07 -4.98
N THR A 322 -20.26 5.32 -3.70
CA THR A 322 -20.77 6.50 -3.00
C THR A 322 -19.72 7.18 -2.13
N ARG A 323 -19.91 8.49 -1.94
CA ARG A 323 -19.01 9.32 -1.10
C ARG A 323 -17.54 9.17 -1.54
N VAL A 324 -17.23 9.68 -2.73
CA VAL A 324 -15.88 9.64 -3.27
C VAL A 324 -15.35 11.05 -3.49
N ASP A 325 -14.12 11.30 -3.00
CA ASP A 325 -13.37 12.53 -3.29
C ASP A 325 -12.22 12.22 -4.24
N VAL A 326 -12.19 12.90 -5.39
CA VAL A 326 -11.08 12.89 -6.34
C VAL A 326 -10.49 14.29 -6.37
N THR A 327 -9.40 14.51 -5.62
CA THR A 327 -8.92 15.87 -5.35
C THR A 327 -7.42 16.02 -5.56
N ASP A 328 -7.03 17.14 -6.17
CA ASP A 328 -5.64 17.56 -6.30
C ASP A 328 -4.72 16.55 -7.02
N ASN A 329 -5.28 15.66 -7.85
CA ASN A 329 -4.50 14.71 -8.62
C ASN A 329 -3.93 15.39 -9.87
N ARG A 330 -2.77 14.91 -10.30
CA ARG A 330 -2.19 15.23 -11.60
C ARG A 330 -2.39 14.04 -12.54
N ILE A 331 -3.13 14.23 -13.61
CA ILE A 331 -3.42 13.21 -14.62
C ILE A 331 -2.76 13.63 -15.92
N VAL A 332 -1.89 12.79 -16.48
CA VAL A 332 -1.11 13.11 -17.66
C VAL A 332 -1.11 11.95 -18.63
N ASP A 333 -1.34 12.26 -19.91
CA ASP A 333 -1.22 11.27 -21.00
C ASP A 333 -2.15 10.07 -20.81
N ALA A 334 -3.45 10.33 -20.75
CA ALA A 334 -4.50 9.32 -20.72
C ALA A 334 -5.16 9.17 -22.10
N ARG A 335 -5.24 7.93 -22.60
CA ARG A 335 -5.83 7.66 -23.91
C ARG A 335 -7.33 7.99 -23.98
N PHE A 336 -8.04 7.72 -22.89
CA PHE A 336 -9.49 7.97 -22.76
C PHE A 336 -9.76 9.16 -21.84
N ALA A 337 -10.84 9.14 -21.08
CA ALA A 337 -11.17 10.22 -20.17
C ALA A 337 -10.13 10.38 -19.03
N GLY A 338 -10.02 11.59 -18.51
CA GLY A 338 -9.20 11.85 -17.33
C GLY A 338 -9.84 11.30 -16.06
N VAL A 339 -11.06 11.75 -15.75
CA VAL A 339 -11.90 11.22 -14.66
C VAL A 339 -13.25 10.82 -15.22
N ARG A 340 -13.77 9.65 -14.86
CA ARG A 340 -15.12 9.21 -15.27
C ARG A 340 -15.93 8.72 -14.09
N THR A 341 -17.23 9.00 -14.13
CA THR A 341 -18.24 8.36 -13.27
C THR A 341 -19.22 7.61 -14.15
N LEU A 342 -19.44 6.33 -13.91
CA LEU A 342 -20.29 5.47 -14.74
C LEU A 342 -21.23 4.62 -13.87
N GLY A 343 -22.50 4.55 -14.24
CA GLY A 343 -23.51 3.76 -13.54
C GLY A 343 -23.99 4.41 -12.24
N ASN A 344 -24.28 3.63 -11.21
CA ASN A 344 -24.81 4.13 -9.93
C ASN A 344 -23.67 4.70 -9.03
N VAL A 345 -23.10 5.81 -9.48
CA VAL A 345 -22.01 6.53 -8.80
C VAL A 345 -22.51 7.88 -8.31
N CYS A 346 -22.65 8.06 -7.01
CA CYS A 346 -23.31 9.22 -6.40
C CYS A 346 -22.50 9.81 -5.24
N GLY A 347 -22.71 11.10 -4.96
CA GLY A 347 -22.00 11.78 -3.89
C GLY A 347 -20.50 11.88 -4.16
N VAL A 348 -20.11 12.34 -5.35
CA VAL A 348 -18.71 12.46 -5.78
C VAL A 348 -18.31 13.93 -5.86
N ARG A 349 -17.12 14.22 -5.33
CA ARG A 349 -16.44 15.50 -5.53
C ARG A 349 -15.20 15.32 -6.40
N VAL A 350 -15.07 16.11 -7.47
CA VAL A 350 -13.91 16.13 -8.34
C VAL A 350 -13.36 17.55 -8.36
N SER A 351 -12.29 17.87 -7.64
CA SER A 351 -11.80 19.25 -7.45
C SER A 351 -10.29 19.35 -7.45
N GLY A 352 -9.77 20.46 -7.95
CA GLY A 352 -8.35 20.78 -7.90
C GLY A 352 -7.46 19.89 -8.77
N ASN A 353 -8.04 19.02 -9.60
CA ASN A 353 -7.25 18.12 -10.43
C ASN A 353 -6.65 18.85 -11.64
N ARG A 354 -5.43 18.51 -11.98
CA ARG A 354 -4.72 19.00 -13.16
C ARG A 354 -4.64 17.88 -14.19
N LEU A 355 -5.22 18.13 -15.34
CA LEU A 355 -5.31 17.18 -16.44
C LEU A 355 -4.52 17.71 -17.63
N ASP A 356 -3.59 16.93 -18.16
CA ASP A 356 -2.78 17.28 -19.31
C ASP A 356 -2.78 16.12 -20.31
N ALA A 357 -2.85 16.41 -21.61
CA ALA A 357 -2.83 15.42 -22.70
C ALA A 357 -3.87 14.29 -22.51
N ILE A 358 -5.13 14.66 -22.38
CA ILE A 358 -6.25 13.73 -22.25
C ILE A 358 -6.89 13.47 -23.60
N GLY A 359 -6.92 12.23 -24.06
CA GLY A 359 -7.45 11.83 -25.37
C GLY A 359 -8.98 11.85 -25.47
N GLY A 360 -9.66 11.72 -24.33
CA GLY A 360 -11.14 11.80 -24.21
C GLY A 360 -11.61 13.02 -23.46
N ALA A 361 -12.79 12.94 -22.85
CA ALA A 361 -13.32 14.01 -22.00
C ALA A 361 -12.43 14.19 -20.75
N PRO A 362 -12.09 15.44 -20.35
CA PRO A 362 -11.35 15.65 -19.11
C PRO A 362 -12.09 15.09 -17.89
N ILE A 363 -13.41 15.32 -17.82
CA ILE A 363 -14.29 14.75 -16.79
C ILE A 363 -15.55 14.23 -17.50
N ALA A 364 -15.70 12.91 -17.60
CA ALA A 364 -16.87 12.23 -18.17
C ALA A 364 -17.87 11.91 -17.06
N ARG A 365 -19.14 12.29 -17.25
CA ARG A 365 -20.21 12.11 -16.27
C ARG A 365 -21.30 11.25 -16.87
N GLU A 366 -21.26 9.98 -16.57
CA GLU A 366 -22.16 8.95 -17.08
C GLU A 366 -22.92 8.26 -15.94
N SER A 367 -23.00 8.93 -14.77
CA SER A 367 -23.74 8.43 -13.61
C SER A 367 -25.25 8.44 -13.85
N ARG A 368 -25.94 7.44 -13.30
CA ARG A 368 -27.37 7.25 -13.38
C ARG A 368 -27.94 6.92 -12.00
N GLY A 369 -29.19 7.28 -11.77
CA GLY A 369 -29.92 6.83 -10.57
C GLY A 369 -29.64 7.60 -9.27
N CYS A 370 -28.84 8.66 -9.30
CA CYS A 370 -28.58 9.44 -8.10
C CYS A 370 -29.83 10.26 -7.70
N ALA A 371 -30.17 10.25 -6.42
CA ALA A 371 -31.22 11.11 -5.88
C ALA A 371 -30.85 12.60 -6.06
N ALA A 372 -31.86 13.46 -6.11
CA ALA A 372 -31.64 14.89 -6.20
C ALA A 372 -30.74 15.37 -5.03
N GLY A 373 -29.66 16.07 -5.35
CA GLY A 373 -28.68 16.54 -4.37
C GLY A 373 -27.48 15.61 -4.14
N GLN A 374 -27.47 14.39 -4.66
CA GLN A 374 -26.30 13.48 -4.64
C GLN A 374 -25.43 13.58 -5.91
N ALA A 375 -25.48 14.71 -6.57
CA ALA A 375 -24.80 14.94 -7.82
C ALA A 375 -23.28 15.04 -7.64
N ILE A 376 -22.58 14.93 -8.76
CA ILE A 376 -21.14 15.13 -8.83
C ILE A 376 -20.86 16.63 -8.67
N ALA A 377 -20.19 17.00 -7.58
CA ALA A 377 -19.70 18.35 -7.35
C ALA A 377 -18.28 18.50 -7.88
N GLY A 378 -17.87 19.71 -8.25
CA GLY A 378 -16.49 19.93 -8.64
C GLY A 378 -16.17 21.40 -8.85
N ALA A 379 -14.91 21.77 -8.62
CA ALA A 379 -14.40 23.11 -8.84
C ALA A 379 -12.88 23.08 -9.06
N ALA A 380 -12.33 24.13 -9.62
CA ALA A 380 -10.90 24.37 -9.76
C ALA A 380 -10.12 23.26 -10.48
N ASN A 381 -10.75 22.46 -11.34
CA ASN A 381 -10.04 21.52 -12.21
C ASN A 381 -9.49 22.26 -13.43
N THR A 382 -8.35 21.84 -13.97
CA THR A 382 -7.75 22.44 -15.17
C THR A 382 -7.47 21.38 -16.23
N LEU A 383 -7.57 21.78 -17.52
CA LEU A 383 -7.11 21.00 -18.67
C LEU A 383 -6.05 21.81 -19.42
N ASN A 384 -4.85 21.26 -19.54
CA ASN A 384 -3.70 21.93 -20.17
C ASN A 384 -3.51 23.37 -19.62
N GLY A 385 -3.65 23.52 -18.30
CA GLY A 385 -3.53 24.81 -17.60
C GLY A 385 -4.77 25.72 -17.67
N VAL A 386 -5.77 25.39 -18.46
CA VAL A 386 -7.01 26.19 -18.57
C VAL A 386 -8.08 25.66 -17.60
N ALA A 387 -8.70 26.57 -16.84
CA ALA A 387 -9.75 26.19 -15.89
C ALA A 387 -10.96 25.54 -16.60
N LEU A 388 -11.39 24.41 -16.10
CA LEU A 388 -12.63 23.77 -16.54
C LEU A 388 -13.84 24.45 -15.91
N PRO A 389 -14.96 24.61 -16.65
CA PRO A 389 -16.19 25.16 -16.07
C PRO A 389 -16.66 24.25 -14.91
N PRO A 390 -17.18 24.85 -13.83
CA PRO A 390 -17.80 24.05 -12.78
C PRO A 390 -18.98 23.28 -13.36
N PRO A 391 -19.33 22.10 -12.79
CA PRO A 391 -20.50 21.36 -13.23
C PRO A 391 -21.75 22.24 -13.11
N ALA A 392 -22.64 22.13 -14.09
CA ALA A 392 -23.94 22.78 -13.99
C ALA A 392 -24.61 22.37 -12.65
N ARG A 393 -25.04 23.33 -11.87
CA ARG A 393 -25.71 23.08 -10.59
C ARG A 393 -26.98 22.30 -10.83
N VAL A 394 -27.04 21.06 -10.39
CA VAL A 394 -28.26 20.29 -10.31
C VAL A 394 -28.78 20.44 -8.88
N GLY A 395 -29.73 21.37 -8.67
CA GLY A 395 -30.33 21.63 -7.37
C GLY A 395 -29.55 22.58 -6.44
N SER A 396 -30.23 23.37 -5.66
CA SER A 396 -29.68 24.47 -4.84
C SER A 396 -29.10 24.03 -3.47
N GLN A 397 -28.86 22.75 -3.22
CA GLN A 397 -28.21 22.29 -1.99
C GLN A 397 -26.83 21.76 -2.29
N ALA A 398 -25.81 22.51 -1.87
CA ALA A 398 -24.48 21.98 -1.71
C ALA A 398 -24.53 20.92 -0.61
N VAL A 399 -24.61 19.66 -0.97
CA VAL A 399 -24.46 18.57 -0.02
C VAL A 399 -22.97 18.54 0.37
N ALA A 400 -22.66 19.14 1.51
CA ALA A 400 -21.36 18.98 2.14
C ALA A 400 -21.33 17.57 2.74
N PHE A 401 -20.86 16.59 1.98
CA PHE A 401 -20.50 15.29 2.55
C PHE A 401 -19.01 15.29 2.81
N ALA A 402 -18.65 14.96 4.04
CA ALA A 402 -17.26 14.75 4.38
C ALA A 402 -16.85 13.33 4.00
N VAL A 403 -15.86 13.20 3.14
CA VAL A 403 -15.20 11.93 2.89
C VAL A 403 -13.97 11.88 3.79
N SER A 404 -13.97 10.97 4.74
CA SER A 404 -12.81 10.77 5.62
C SER A 404 -11.77 9.82 4.99
N GLY A 405 -12.22 8.89 4.13
CA GLY A 405 -11.37 7.80 3.67
C GLY A 405 -10.97 6.87 4.81
N ALA A 406 -9.74 6.37 4.80
CA ALA A 406 -9.18 5.59 5.89
C ALA A 406 -9.11 6.42 7.19
N ASP A 407 -9.36 5.77 8.32
CA ASP A 407 -9.23 6.39 9.64
C ASP A 407 -7.75 6.65 9.97
N GLU A 408 -7.26 7.80 9.58
CA GLU A 408 -5.88 8.20 9.80
C GLU A 408 -5.53 8.27 11.30
N THR A 409 -6.52 8.34 12.20
CA THR A 409 -6.27 8.34 13.64
C THR A 409 -5.73 6.99 14.13
N ARG A 410 -6.06 5.91 13.44
CA ARG A 410 -5.53 4.57 13.70
C ARG A 410 -4.15 4.36 13.07
N MET A 411 -3.84 5.06 11.98
CA MET A 411 -2.56 4.95 11.28
C MET A 411 -1.35 5.40 12.10
N PRO A 412 -1.41 6.42 12.99
CA PRO A 412 -0.31 6.72 13.88
C PRO A 412 0.09 5.56 14.79
N ARG A 413 -0.86 4.71 15.23
CA ARG A 413 -0.56 3.51 16.02
C ARG A 413 0.25 2.52 15.21
N VAL A 414 -0.13 2.27 13.96
CA VAL A 414 0.64 1.43 13.03
C VAL A 414 2.02 2.04 12.79
N ARG A 415 2.12 3.35 12.55
CA ARG A 415 3.40 4.05 12.38
C ARG A 415 4.25 4.06 13.64
N GLN A 416 3.65 4.21 14.81
CA GLN A 416 4.35 4.14 16.09
C GLN A 416 4.90 2.73 16.34
N TRP A 417 4.11 1.74 16.04
CA TRP A 417 4.47 0.34 16.14
C TRP A 417 5.59 -0.01 15.15
N LEU A 418 5.53 0.46 13.90
CA LEU A 418 6.61 0.36 12.93
C LEU A 418 7.92 0.98 13.44
N ARG A 419 7.85 2.17 14.09
CA ARG A 419 9.02 2.79 14.71
C ARG A 419 9.56 1.96 15.87
N GLN A 420 8.71 1.36 16.68
CA GLN A 420 9.12 0.48 17.78
C GLN A 420 9.77 -0.81 17.27
N VAL A 421 9.26 -1.37 16.19
CA VAL A 421 9.84 -2.57 15.57
C VAL A 421 11.15 -2.22 14.86
N ARG A 422 11.19 -1.13 14.11
CA ARG A 422 12.43 -0.61 13.50
C ARG A 422 13.47 -0.23 14.58
N GLY A 423 13.04 0.30 15.72
CA GLY A 423 13.91 0.60 16.85
C GLY A 423 14.44 -0.63 17.59
N ARG A 424 13.71 -1.75 17.56
CA ARG A 424 14.13 -3.04 18.16
C ARG A 424 14.82 -3.95 17.15
N GLY A 425 14.56 -3.77 15.87
CA GLY A 425 15.06 -4.55 14.76
C GLY A 425 15.86 -3.74 13.75
N ALA A 426 16.04 -2.45 13.97
CA ALA A 426 17.10 -1.71 13.33
C ALA A 426 18.38 -2.35 13.81
N LEU A 427 18.67 -3.42 13.17
CA LEU A 427 19.99 -3.85 12.93
C LEU A 427 20.79 -2.60 12.63
N ALA A 428 21.67 -2.24 13.51
CA ALA A 428 22.88 -1.57 13.12
C ALA A 428 23.53 -2.50 12.07
N VAL A 429 23.07 -2.42 10.84
CA VAL A 429 23.91 -2.70 9.70
C VAL A 429 24.78 -1.47 9.66
N GLU A 430 25.87 -1.51 10.39
CA GLU A 430 26.99 -0.63 10.13
C GLU A 430 27.28 -0.75 8.64
N ARG A 431 27.22 0.38 7.96
CA ARG A 431 27.55 0.55 6.54
C ARG A 431 29.03 0.30 6.33
#